data_1368bf4d8d6c03b808d32ef47fe863ad
#
_entry.id   1368bf4d8d6c03b808d32ef47fe863ad
#
_cell.length_a   1.000
_cell.length_b   1.000
_cell.length_c   1.000
_cell.angle_alpha   90.00
_cell.angle_beta   90.00
_cell.angle_gamma   90.00
#
_symmetry.space_group_name_H-M   'P 1'
#
loop_
_entity.id
_entity.type
_entity.pdbx_description
1 polymer ?
#
loop_
_entity_poly.entity_id
_entity_poly.type
_entity_poly.pdbx_seq_one_letter_code
_entity_poly.pdbx_strand_id
1 'polypeptide(L)'
;MKLVIKCLMAITVILSFSTAAQADPFPNADPKVGKKRFDEAKCNACHVSLMGGDGNRIFTRPERKVKDAQALAKMVRFCVSQTGAGIFPEDIDHIAAYLNRDFYKFK
;
A
#
# COMPACT_ATOMS: atom_id res chain seq x y z
N MET A 1 24.12 -66.43 4.87
CA MET A 1 23.60 -65.46 3.93
C MET A 1 23.35 -64.16 4.65
N LYS A 2 24.21 -63.19 4.41
CA LYS A 2 24.01 -61.86 4.99
C LYS A 2 23.13 -61.06 4.03
N LEU A 3 21.91 -60.83 4.42
CA LEU A 3 21.00 -59.92 3.70
C LEU A 3 21.45 -58.53 3.99
N VAL A 4 22.16 -57.91 3.06
CA VAL A 4 22.47 -56.50 3.14
C VAL A 4 21.26 -55.72 2.65
N ILE A 5 20.43 -55.32 3.58
CA ILE A 5 19.35 -54.40 3.30
C ILE A 5 20.01 -53.00 3.17
N LYS A 6 20.32 -52.65 1.95
CA LYS A 6 20.67 -51.27 1.64
C LYS A 6 19.42 -50.45 1.76
N CYS A 7 19.20 -49.88 2.95
CA CYS A 7 18.24 -48.77 3.08
C CYS A 7 18.79 -47.59 2.29
N LEU A 8 18.34 -47.46 1.05
CA LEU A 8 18.45 -46.21 0.32
C LEU A 8 17.46 -45.23 0.99
N MET A 9 17.95 -44.47 1.93
CA MET A 9 17.23 -43.28 2.37
C MET A 9 17.29 -42.28 1.23
N ALA A 10 16.21 -42.28 0.44
CA ALA A 10 15.95 -41.16 -0.45
C ALA A 10 15.63 -39.96 0.44
N ILE A 11 16.62 -39.12 0.67
CA ILE A 11 16.41 -37.81 1.30
C ILE A 11 15.70 -36.96 0.26
N THR A 12 14.35 -36.94 0.33
CA THR A 12 13.56 -36.01 -0.45
C THR A 12 13.75 -34.64 0.18
N VAL A 13 14.68 -33.87 -0.36
CA VAL A 13 14.82 -32.46 -0.02
C VAL A 13 13.59 -31.76 -0.59
N ILE A 14 12.58 -31.58 0.23
CA ILE A 14 11.46 -30.72 -0.09
C ILE A 14 12.00 -29.28 -0.01
N LEU A 15 12.36 -28.74 -1.16
CA LEU A 15 12.57 -27.29 -1.26
C LEU A 15 11.24 -26.62 -1.03
N SER A 16 10.99 -26.26 0.20
CA SER A 16 9.89 -25.37 0.53
C SER A 16 10.24 -23.99 -0.02
N PHE A 17 9.74 -23.68 -1.21
CA PHE A 17 9.73 -22.31 -1.69
C PHE A 17 8.79 -21.53 -0.80
N SER A 18 9.32 -20.94 0.26
CA SER A 18 8.60 -19.92 1.00
C SER A 18 8.50 -18.72 0.08
N THR A 19 7.37 -18.59 -0.61
CA THR A 19 7.02 -17.30 -1.22
C THR A 19 6.84 -16.35 -0.07
N ALA A 20 7.85 -15.50 0.16
CA ALA A 20 7.72 -14.39 1.07
C ALA A 20 6.62 -13.49 0.49
N ALA A 21 5.41 -13.59 1.03
CA ALA A 21 4.38 -12.60 0.76
C ALA A 21 4.95 -11.25 1.19
N GLN A 22 5.09 -10.32 0.24
CA GLN A 22 5.56 -8.98 0.57
C GLN A 22 4.56 -8.36 1.53
N ALA A 23 5.04 -7.91 2.69
CA ALA A 23 4.19 -7.31 3.70
C ALA A 23 3.50 -6.06 3.15
N ASP A 24 2.19 -5.99 3.32
CA ASP A 24 1.42 -4.78 3.07
C ASP A 24 1.95 -3.66 3.99
N PRO A 25 2.35 -2.49 3.46
CA PRO A 25 2.83 -1.40 4.29
C PRO A 25 1.75 -0.81 5.22
N PHE A 26 0.48 -1.09 4.97
CA PHE A 26 -0.65 -0.63 5.79
C PHE A 26 -1.54 -1.80 6.24
N PRO A 27 -1.01 -2.78 6.99
CA PRO A 27 -1.68 -4.05 7.24
C PRO A 27 -2.97 -3.93 8.07
N ASN A 28 -3.10 -2.88 8.88
CA ASN A 28 -4.24 -2.65 9.75
C ASN A 28 -5.25 -1.64 9.17
N ALA A 29 -5.00 -1.17 7.96
CA ALA A 29 -5.84 -0.18 7.29
C ALA A 29 -6.76 -0.82 6.26
N ASP A 30 -7.96 -0.25 6.10
CA ASP A 30 -8.93 -0.67 5.09
C ASP A 30 -8.96 0.33 3.93
N PRO A 31 -8.47 -0.06 2.74
CA PRO A 31 -8.48 0.83 1.58
C PRO A 31 -9.87 1.22 1.10
N LYS A 32 -10.89 0.43 1.37
CA LYS A 32 -12.28 0.77 1.04
C LYS A 32 -12.79 1.93 1.89
N VAL A 33 -12.50 1.89 3.18
CA VAL A 33 -12.77 3.00 4.10
C VAL A 33 -11.98 4.23 3.66
N GLY A 34 -10.73 4.05 3.28
CA GLY A 34 -9.86 5.12 2.79
C GLY A 34 -10.43 5.82 1.56
N LYS A 35 -10.91 5.06 0.59
CA LYS A 35 -11.56 5.63 -0.61
C LYS A 35 -12.79 6.45 -0.24
N LYS A 36 -13.63 5.92 0.62
CA LYS A 36 -14.83 6.63 1.09
C LYS A 36 -14.47 7.97 1.74
N ARG A 37 -13.49 7.96 2.64
CA ARG A 37 -13.04 9.19 3.32
C ARG A 37 -12.40 10.19 2.37
N PHE A 38 -11.60 9.70 1.43
CA PHE A 38 -10.98 10.51 0.39
C PHE A 38 -12.04 11.24 -0.46
N ASP A 39 -13.09 10.53 -0.87
CA ASP A 39 -14.17 11.09 -1.68
C ASP A 39 -15.02 12.07 -0.85
N GLU A 40 -15.40 11.72 0.37
CA GLU A 40 -16.18 12.57 1.29
C GLU A 40 -15.45 13.88 1.63
N ALA A 41 -14.15 13.81 1.83
CA ALA A 41 -13.32 14.98 2.13
C ALA A 41 -12.99 15.80 0.88
N LYS A 42 -13.39 15.37 -0.30
CA LYS A 42 -13.11 16.03 -1.58
C LYS A 42 -11.62 16.30 -1.80
N CYS A 43 -10.78 15.32 -1.46
CA CYS A 43 -9.32 15.47 -1.52
C CYS A 43 -8.82 15.84 -2.92
N ASN A 44 -9.49 15.38 -3.97
CA ASN A 44 -9.11 15.69 -5.34
C ASN A 44 -9.50 17.11 -5.81
N ALA A 45 -10.26 17.88 -5.06
CA ALA A 45 -10.68 19.21 -5.50
C ALA A 45 -9.47 20.12 -5.78
N CYS A 46 -8.46 20.11 -4.90
CA CYS A 46 -7.23 20.85 -5.11
C CYS A 46 -6.34 20.23 -6.20
N HIS A 47 -6.29 18.89 -6.28
CA HIS A 47 -5.49 18.18 -7.28
C HIS A 47 -6.01 18.44 -8.70
N VAL A 48 -7.30 18.49 -8.89
CA VAL A 48 -7.90 18.86 -10.20
C VAL A 48 -7.47 20.27 -10.60
N SER A 49 -7.46 21.22 -9.68
CA SER A 49 -7.02 22.59 -9.95
C SER A 49 -5.56 22.66 -10.36
N LEU A 50 -4.69 21.81 -9.76
CA LEU A 50 -3.26 21.80 -10.02
C LEU A 50 -2.88 21.05 -11.31
N MET A 51 -3.58 19.95 -11.59
CA MET A 51 -3.22 19.02 -12.67
C MET A 51 -4.05 19.21 -13.93
N GLY A 52 -5.22 19.82 -13.82
CA GLY A 52 -6.22 19.89 -14.87
C GLY A 52 -6.85 18.51 -15.14
N GLY A 53 -8.16 18.42 -15.24
CA GLY A 53 -8.86 17.17 -15.54
C GLY A 53 -8.85 16.16 -14.38
N ASP A 54 -8.12 15.05 -14.53
CA ASP A 54 -8.05 14.01 -13.49
C ASP A 54 -7.05 14.35 -12.40
N GLY A 55 -7.55 14.66 -11.19
CA GLY A 55 -6.72 14.97 -10.03
C GLY A 55 -5.84 13.80 -9.56
N ASN A 56 -6.20 12.56 -9.87
CA ASN A 56 -5.43 11.38 -9.49
C ASN A 56 -4.08 11.28 -10.21
N ARG A 57 -3.88 12.02 -11.30
CA ARG A 57 -2.60 12.09 -11.99
C ARG A 57 -1.44 12.54 -11.10
N ILE A 58 -1.74 13.29 -10.04
CA ILE A 58 -0.71 13.71 -9.08
C ILE A 58 -0.03 12.52 -8.39
N PHE A 59 -0.72 11.40 -8.25
CA PHE A 59 -0.21 10.21 -7.58
C PHE A 59 0.64 9.31 -8.50
N THR A 60 0.50 9.47 -9.80
CA THR A 60 1.13 8.57 -10.79
C THR A 60 2.16 9.24 -11.68
N ARG A 61 2.28 10.56 -11.65
CA ARG A 61 3.24 11.30 -12.47
C ARG A 61 4.68 10.91 -12.13
N PRO A 62 5.60 10.91 -13.12
CA PRO A 62 6.99 10.50 -12.90
C PRO A 62 7.73 11.34 -11.86
N GLU A 63 7.43 12.63 -11.77
CA GLU A 63 8.04 13.59 -10.85
C GLU A 63 7.40 13.63 -9.46
N ARG A 64 6.53 12.69 -9.13
CA ARG A 64 5.89 12.64 -7.81
C ARG A 64 6.92 12.62 -6.68
N LYS A 65 6.65 13.36 -5.62
CA LYS A 65 7.57 13.53 -4.47
C LYS A 65 7.53 12.36 -3.50
N VAL A 66 6.41 11.65 -3.45
CA VAL A 66 6.22 10.50 -2.55
C VAL A 66 6.91 9.28 -3.16
N LYS A 67 7.92 8.75 -2.47
CA LYS A 67 8.78 7.67 -2.99
C LYS A 67 8.66 6.36 -2.22
N ASP A 68 7.99 6.35 -1.07
CA ASP A 68 7.77 5.16 -0.25
C ASP A 68 6.49 5.28 0.57
N ALA A 69 6.11 4.19 1.24
CA ALA A 69 4.87 4.13 2.01
C ALA A 69 4.87 5.08 3.22
N GLN A 70 6.00 5.27 3.87
CA GLN A 70 6.11 6.18 5.00
C GLN A 70 5.93 7.64 4.55
N ALA A 71 6.54 8.01 3.42
CA ALA A 71 6.36 9.33 2.82
C ALA A 71 4.91 9.54 2.37
N LEU A 72 4.22 8.49 1.89
CA LEU A 72 2.80 8.55 1.54
C LEU A 72 1.94 8.90 2.76
N ALA A 73 2.11 8.20 3.87
CA ALA A 73 1.37 8.49 5.11
C ALA A 73 1.62 9.91 5.61
N LYS A 74 2.86 10.37 5.55
CA LYS A 74 3.22 11.76 5.91
C LYS A 74 2.53 12.78 5.01
N MET A 75 2.48 12.52 3.70
CA MET A 75 1.85 13.43 2.74
C MET A 75 0.34 13.51 2.96
N VAL A 76 -0.32 12.38 3.21
CA VAL A 76 -1.75 12.36 3.54
C VAL A 76 -2.02 13.18 4.80
N ARG A 77 -1.22 13.00 5.84
CA ARG A 77 -1.34 13.77 7.08
C ARG A 77 -1.16 15.27 6.85
N PHE A 78 -0.18 15.64 6.05
CA PHE A 78 0.05 17.03 5.68
C PHE A 78 -1.15 17.62 4.93
N CYS A 79 -1.66 16.92 3.90
CA CYS A 79 -2.81 17.38 3.13
C CYS A 79 -4.07 17.53 4.00
N VAL A 80 -4.32 16.58 4.90
CA VAL A 80 -5.43 16.65 5.86
C VAL A 80 -5.32 17.90 6.74
N SER A 81 -4.12 18.23 7.22
CA SER A 81 -3.90 19.43 8.03
C SER A 81 -4.13 20.73 7.25
N GLN A 82 -3.90 20.73 5.94
CA GLN A 82 -4.10 21.91 5.09
C GLN A 82 -5.56 22.13 4.71
N THR A 83 -6.35 21.07 4.61
CA THR A 83 -7.75 21.16 4.15
C THR A 83 -8.73 21.46 5.28
N GLY A 84 -8.37 21.20 6.54
CA GLY A 84 -9.30 21.32 7.68
C GLY A 84 -10.49 20.37 7.58
N ALA A 85 -10.33 19.25 6.89
CA ALA A 85 -11.43 18.36 6.51
C ALA A 85 -12.00 17.52 7.67
N GLY A 86 -11.51 17.68 8.90
CA GLY A 86 -12.04 16.94 10.06
C GLY A 86 -11.76 15.43 10.00
N ILE A 87 -10.70 15.01 9.33
CA ILE A 87 -10.31 13.61 9.21
C ILE A 87 -9.66 13.15 10.51
N PHE A 88 -10.14 12.04 11.06
CA PHE A 88 -9.57 11.43 12.25
C PHE A 88 -8.21 10.78 11.94
N PRO A 89 -7.28 10.72 12.92
CA PRO A 89 -5.96 10.12 12.72
C PRO A 89 -6.00 8.69 12.16
N GLU A 90 -6.93 7.85 12.60
CA GLU A 90 -7.12 6.49 12.10
C GLU A 90 -7.53 6.45 10.63
N ASP A 91 -8.26 7.43 10.14
CA ASP A 91 -8.67 7.51 8.74
C ASP A 91 -7.51 7.88 7.81
N ILE A 92 -6.47 8.51 8.32
CA ILE A 92 -5.25 8.85 7.55
C ILE A 92 -4.61 7.59 7.00
N ASP A 93 -4.45 6.55 7.80
CA ASP A 93 -3.87 5.29 7.37
C ASP A 93 -4.79 4.57 6.36
N HIS A 94 -6.09 4.64 6.54
CA HIS A 94 -7.06 4.11 5.57
C HIS A 94 -6.94 4.82 4.21
N ILE A 95 -6.83 6.14 4.20
CA ILE A 95 -6.63 6.92 2.97
C ILE A 95 -5.30 6.56 2.32
N ALA A 96 -4.22 6.48 3.09
CA ALA A 96 -2.91 6.07 2.57
C ALA A 96 -2.96 4.66 1.97
N ALA A 97 -3.64 3.72 2.61
CA ALA A 97 -3.83 2.36 2.09
C ALA A 97 -4.60 2.36 0.76
N TYR A 98 -5.63 3.17 0.64
CA TYR A 98 -6.37 3.34 -0.62
C TYR A 98 -5.47 3.86 -1.74
N LEU A 99 -4.74 4.95 -1.49
CA LEU A 99 -3.85 5.55 -2.48
C LEU A 99 -2.73 4.59 -2.87
N ASN A 100 -2.22 3.80 -1.92
CA ASN A 100 -1.22 2.79 -2.20
C ASN A 100 -1.78 1.65 -3.05
N ARG A 101 -2.95 1.14 -2.70
CA ARG A 101 -3.59 0.05 -3.45
C ARG A 101 -3.81 0.41 -4.91
N ASP A 102 -4.31 1.61 -5.18
CA ASP A 102 -4.79 2.00 -6.50
C ASP A 102 -3.72 2.73 -7.33
N PHE A 103 -2.79 3.44 -6.70
CA PHE A 103 -1.87 4.32 -7.41
C PHE A 103 -0.38 4.07 -7.14
N TYR A 104 0.07 4.12 -5.88
CA TYR A 104 1.50 4.07 -5.56
C TYR A 104 2.10 2.67 -5.65
N LYS A 105 1.38 1.65 -5.21
CA LYS A 105 1.82 0.24 -5.27
C LYS A 105 3.10 -0.06 -4.49
N PHE A 106 3.38 0.68 -3.44
CA PHE A 106 4.51 0.38 -2.57
C PHE A 106 4.32 -0.95 -1.83
N LYS A 107 5.44 -1.61 -1.56
CA LYS A 107 5.47 -2.92 -0.89
C LYS A 107 6.28 -2.88 0.39
#